data_5fe0ba1de4fd5f803ad10b3d6bc7386f
#
_entry.id   5fe0ba1de4fd5f803ad10b3d6bc7386f
#
_cell.length_a   1.000
_cell.length_b   1.000
_cell.length_c   1.000
_cell.angle_alpha   90.00
_cell.angle_beta   90.00
_cell.angle_gamma   90.00
#
_symmetry.space_group_name_H-M   'P 1'
#
loop_
_entity.id
_entity.type
_entity.pdbx_description
1 polymer ?
#
loop_
_entity_poly.entity_id
_entity_poly.type
_entity_poly.pdbx_seq_one_letter_code
_entity_poly.pdbx_strand_id
1 'polypeptide(L)'
;AKVTPERIAVVDAPGLGAGRKAVRFVVERAPNSFRSEISLPHEAGFRERWYAARVLVPEDWVFDPARARDIVMQWHAIPGNGRPTNPNLAISIGNEHWYVEQAHGDPAGKKVRTNTELGPVKRGAWVSWVVHAKWSPDESGVLQIWRDGDRVVDRTGPNVYGTIGVEYTPY
;
A
#
# COMPACT_ATOMS: atom_id res chain seq x y z
N ALA A 1 11.38 3.68 -14.25
CA ALA A 1 12.56 4.41 -13.74
C ALA A 1 13.63 3.39 -13.41
N LYS A 2 14.91 3.72 -13.66
CA LYS A 2 16.03 2.83 -13.35
C LYS A 2 16.23 2.84 -11.82
N VAL A 3 16.24 1.66 -11.20
CA VAL A 3 16.58 1.53 -9.78
C VAL A 3 18.05 1.88 -9.61
N THR A 4 18.37 2.82 -8.73
CA THR A 4 19.72 3.18 -8.35
C THR A 4 19.92 2.99 -6.85
N PRO A 5 21.14 2.70 -6.36
CA PRO A 5 21.42 2.53 -4.93
C PRO A 5 21.01 3.73 -4.07
N GLU A 6 21.00 4.92 -4.64
CA GLU A 6 20.57 6.15 -3.96
C GLU A 6 19.08 6.12 -3.66
N ARG A 7 18.28 5.49 -4.53
CA ARG A 7 16.82 5.43 -4.41
C ARG A 7 16.31 4.21 -3.66
N ILE A 8 16.95 3.05 -3.85
CA ILE A 8 16.57 1.82 -3.16
C ILE A 8 17.85 1.10 -2.72
N ALA A 9 17.99 0.90 -1.44
CA ALA A 9 19.15 0.24 -0.86
C ALA A 9 18.77 -0.65 0.33
N VAL A 10 19.53 -1.73 0.51
CA VAL A 10 19.50 -2.52 1.74
C VAL A 10 20.40 -1.83 2.76
N VAL A 11 19.84 -1.48 3.89
CA VAL A 11 20.53 -0.79 4.99
C VAL A 11 20.37 -1.54 6.30
N ASP A 12 21.15 -1.18 7.31
CA ASP A 12 20.89 -1.64 8.66
C ASP A 12 19.56 -1.06 9.16
N ALA A 13 18.73 -1.91 9.78
CA ALA A 13 17.43 -1.49 10.26
C ALA A 13 17.57 -0.68 11.56
N PRO A 14 17.22 0.63 11.56
CA PRO A 14 17.40 1.48 12.73
C PRO A 14 16.68 0.91 13.96
N GLY A 15 17.37 0.80 15.09
CA GLY A 15 16.78 0.39 16.37
C GLY A 15 16.35 -1.08 16.48
N LEU A 16 16.61 -1.94 15.49
CA LEU A 16 16.24 -3.36 15.55
C LEU A 16 17.39 -4.31 15.96
N GLY A 17 18.56 -3.77 16.31
CA GLY A 17 19.73 -4.55 16.71
C GLY A 17 20.61 -4.98 15.54
N ALA A 18 21.78 -5.52 15.88
CA ALA A 18 22.81 -5.90 14.91
C ALA A 18 22.31 -6.99 13.93
N GLY A 19 22.69 -6.87 12.67
CA GLY A 19 22.37 -7.84 11.61
C GLY A 19 20.96 -7.77 11.05
N ARG A 20 20.08 -6.95 11.60
CA ARG A 20 18.75 -6.71 11.02
C ARG A 20 18.85 -5.72 9.87
N LYS A 21 18.25 -6.08 8.75
CA LYS A 21 18.27 -5.27 7.52
C LYS A 21 16.88 -4.75 7.17
N ALA A 22 16.85 -3.61 6.51
CA ALA A 22 15.67 -3.02 5.94
C ALA A 22 15.95 -2.56 4.50
N VAL A 23 14.89 -2.42 3.72
CA VAL A 23 14.98 -1.75 2.43
C VAL A 23 14.61 -0.29 2.64
N ARG A 24 15.52 0.60 2.28
CA ARG A 24 15.30 2.05 2.29
C ARG A 24 14.84 2.48 0.90
N PHE A 25 13.76 3.22 0.85
CA PHE A 25 13.26 3.89 -0.34
C PHE A 25 13.45 5.40 -0.18
N VAL A 26 13.91 6.05 -1.24
CA VAL A 26 14.09 7.50 -1.29
C VAL A 26 13.37 8.05 -2.53
N VAL A 27 12.50 9.01 -2.32
CA VAL A 27 11.90 9.81 -3.38
C VAL A 27 12.40 11.24 -3.22
N GLU A 28 13.31 11.65 -4.09
CA GLU A 28 13.83 13.02 -4.07
C GLU A 28 12.76 14.00 -4.55
N ARG A 29 12.76 15.18 -3.95
CA ARG A 29 11.94 16.30 -4.43
C ARG A 29 12.57 16.90 -5.69
N ALA A 30 12.23 16.33 -6.85
CA ALA A 30 12.72 16.78 -8.14
C ALA A 30 11.61 16.67 -9.20
N PRO A 31 11.68 17.44 -10.29
CA PRO A 31 10.79 17.28 -11.43
C PRO A 31 10.83 15.83 -11.93
N ASN A 32 9.67 15.23 -12.15
CA ASN A 32 9.53 13.83 -12.62
C ASN A 32 10.03 12.74 -11.66
N SER A 33 10.26 13.05 -10.39
CA SER A 33 10.59 12.08 -9.34
C SER A 33 9.33 11.74 -8.55
N PHE A 34 8.57 10.70 -9.00
CA PHE A 34 7.26 10.41 -8.43
C PHE A 34 7.23 9.16 -7.58
N ARG A 35 8.19 8.26 -7.74
CA ARG A 35 8.18 6.97 -7.05
C ARG A 35 9.57 6.34 -6.90
N SER A 36 9.68 5.54 -5.85
CA SER A 36 10.73 4.58 -5.62
C SER A 36 10.06 3.36 -5.04
N GLU A 37 9.96 2.27 -5.79
CA GLU A 37 9.15 1.11 -5.40
C GLU A 37 9.78 -0.20 -5.87
N ILE A 38 9.44 -1.29 -5.18
CA ILE A 38 9.71 -2.67 -5.60
C ILE A 38 8.37 -3.33 -5.88
N SER A 39 8.21 -3.85 -7.08
CA SER A 39 7.08 -4.74 -7.41
C SER A 39 7.43 -6.16 -7.03
N LEU A 40 6.51 -6.81 -6.32
CA LEU A 40 6.57 -8.24 -6.08
C LEU A 40 6.04 -9.02 -7.31
N PRO A 41 6.30 -10.33 -7.40
CA PRO A 41 5.73 -11.16 -8.46
C PRO A 41 4.21 -11.06 -8.51
N HIS A 42 3.67 -11.07 -9.71
CA HIS A 42 2.21 -11.06 -9.93
C HIS A 42 1.54 -12.26 -9.29
N GLU A 43 0.45 -12.04 -8.60
CA GLU A 43 -0.42 -13.09 -8.11
C GLU A 43 -1.63 -13.23 -9.03
N ALA A 44 -1.80 -14.43 -9.62
CA ALA A 44 -2.95 -14.71 -10.47
C ALA A 44 -4.23 -14.91 -9.66
N GLY A 45 -5.32 -14.29 -10.09
CA GLY A 45 -6.67 -14.53 -9.62
C GLY A 45 -7.02 -13.90 -8.27
N PHE A 46 -8.28 -14.10 -7.90
CA PHE A 46 -8.84 -13.63 -6.63
C PHE A 46 -8.58 -14.67 -5.55
N ARG A 47 -7.58 -14.41 -4.69
CA ARG A 47 -7.16 -15.33 -3.65
C ARG A 47 -7.25 -14.69 -2.28
N GLU A 48 -7.34 -15.54 -1.27
CA GLU A 48 -7.17 -15.15 0.11
C GLU A 48 -5.68 -15.15 0.46
N ARG A 49 -5.22 -14.04 1.04
CA ARG A 49 -3.80 -13.81 1.34
C ARG A 49 -3.62 -13.04 2.64
N TRP A 50 -2.46 -13.29 3.23
CA TRP A 50 -1.94 -12.52 4.34
C TRP A 50 -0.65 -11.85 3.92
N TYR A 51 -0.56 -10.56 4.15
CA TYR A 51 0.62 -9.75 3.89
C TYR A 51 1.07 -9.11 5.20
N ALA A 52 2.39 -9.01 5.40
CA ALA A 52 2.93 -8.35 6.56
C ALA A 52 4.16 -7.53 6.18
N ALA A 53 4.27 -6.35 6.76
CA ALA A 53 5.42 -5.48 6.62
C ALA A 53 5.61 -4.64 7.89
N ARG A 54 6.85 -4.23 8.13
CA ARG A 54 7.16 -3.18 9.09
C ARG A 54 7.70 -1.98 8.34
N VAL A 55 7.19 -0.82 8.68
CA VAL A 55 7.54 0.45 8.05
C VAL A 55 8.09 1.40 9.10
N LEU A 56 9.18 2.07 8.79
CA LEU A 56 9.71 3.19 9.57
C LEU A 56 9.63 4.45 8.72
N VAL A 57 8.96 5.44 9.22
CA VAL A 57 9.02 6.80 8.69
C VAL A 57 10.14 7.52 9.44
N PRO A 58 11.23 7.93 8.77
CA PRO A 58 12.37 8.52 9.46
C PRO A 58 12.04 9.87 10.09
N GLU A 59 12.84 10.31 11.07
CA GLU A 59 12.64 11.59 11.77
C GLU A 59 12.71 12.79 10.82
N ASP A 60 13.57 12.69 9.81
CA ASP A 60 13.79 13.73 8.80
C ASP A 60 12.83 13.63 7.60
N TRP A 61 11.80 12.81 7.69
CA TRP A 61 10.76 12.76 6.66
C TRP A 61 10.14 14.13 6.43
N VAL A 62 10.09 14.55 5.17
CA VAL A 62 9.44 15.80 4.76
C VAL A 62 8.17 15.48 4.00
N PHE A 63 7.04 15.85 4.58
CA PHE A 63 5.76 15.79 3.87
C PHE A 63 5.73 16.87 2.77
N ASP A 64 5.36 16.49 1.55
CA ASP A 64 5.17 17.44 0.46
C ASP A 64 3.71 17.91 0.42
N PRO A 65 3.40 19.16 0.85
CA PRO A 65 2.02 19.64 0.88
C PRO A 65 1.40 19.80 -0.52
N ALA A 66 2.21 19.79 -1.57
CA ALA A 66 1.72 19.77 -2.95
C ALA A 66 1.18 18.41 -3.38
N ARG A 67 1.45 17.35 -2.61
CA ARG A 67 0.94 16.01 -2.83
C ARG A 67 -0.15 15.69 -1.83
N ALA A 68 -1.24 15.16 -2.32
CA ALA A 68 -2.33 14.75 -1.44
C ALA A 68 -1.91 13.63 -0.48
N ARG A 69 -1.07 12.70 -0.95
CA ARG A 69 -0.59 11.53 -0.17
C ARG A 69 0.64 10.88 -0.79
N ASP A 70 1.47 10.32 0.09
CA ASP A 70 2.57 9.43 -0.26
C ASP A 70 2.14 7.98 0.00
N ILE A 71 2.08 7.16 -1.05
CA ILE A 71 1.75 5.73 -0.91
C ILE A 71 2.99 5.00 -0.39
N VAL A 72 2.80 4.24 0.68
CA VAL A 72 3.85 3.45 1.34
C VAL A 72 3.77 1.98 0.93
N MET A 73 2.56 1.45 0.80
CA MET A 73 2.29 0.10 0.29
C MET A 73 1.03 0.14 -0.55
N GLN A 74 0.99 -0.66 -1.63
CA GLN A 74 -0.21 -0.75 -2.46
C GLN A 74 -0.40 -2.13 -3.07
N TRP A 75 -1.66 -2.44 -3.36
CA TRP A 75 -2.11 -3.60 -4.14
C TRP A 75 -2.88 -3.08 -5.33
N HIS A 76 -2.37 -3.35 -6.51
CA HIS A 76 -2.87 -2.74 -7.73
C HIS A 76 -3.41 -3.80 -8.69
N ALA A 77 -4.68 -3.68 -9.08
CA ALA A 77 -5.21 -4.51 -10.14
C ALA A 77 -4.67 -4.08 -11.51
N ILE A 78 -4.27 -5.04 -12.31
CA ILE A 78 -3.97 -4.82 -13.74
C ILE A 78 -5.20 -5.25 -14.52
N PRO A 79 -6.01 -4.30 -15.03
CA PRO A 79 -7.17 -4.65 -15.82
C PRO A 79 -6.75 -5.23 -17.16
N GLY A 80 -7.35 -6.35 -17.54
CA GLY A 80 -7.07 -7.04 -18.81
C GLY A 80 -7.37 -6.23 -20.09
N ASN A 81 -8.04 -5.09 -19.95
CA ASN A 81 -8.36 -4.15 -21.05
C ASN A 81 -7.36 -2.97 -21.14
N GLY A 82 -6.27 -2.99 -20.38
CA GLY A 82 -5.26 -1.94 -20.39
C GLY A 82 -5.70 -0.58 -19.84
N ARG A 83 -6.90 -0.46 -19.27
CA ARG A 83 -7.36 0.80 -18.68
C ARG A 83 -6.66 1.06 -17.35
N PRO A 84 -6.16 2.27 -17.10
CA PRO A 84 -5.56 2.61 -15.82
C PRO A 84 -6.58 2.44 -14.68
N THR A 85 -6.18 1.74 -13.63
CA THR A 85 -6.96 1.64 -12.39
C THR A 85 -6.21 2.33 -11.26
N ASN A 86 -6.92 2.65 -10.20
CA ASN A 86 -6.27 3.00 -8.95
C ASN A 86 -5.90 1.71 -8.21
N PRO A 87 -4.97 1.77 -7.25
CA PRO A 87 -4.79 0.68 -6.31
C PRO A 87 -6.11 0.24 -5.70
N ASN A 88 -6.32 -1.07 -5.58
CA ASN A 88 -7.47 -1.61 -4.84
C ASN A 88 -7.33 -1.34 -3.36
N LEU A 89 -6.11 -1.37 -2.88
CA LEU A 89 -5.74 -1.05 -1.52
C LEU A 89 -4.44 -0.25 -1.54
N ALA A 90 -4.38 0.81 -0.77
CA ALA A 90 -3.14 1.50 -0.45
C ALA A 90 -3.10 1.87 1.03
N ILE A 91 -1.92 1.77 1.62
CA ILE A 91 -1.58 2.36 2.91
C ILE A 91 -0.70 3.56 2.58
N SER A 92 -1.11 4.73 3.01
CA SER A 92 -0.51 5.99 2.62
C SER A 92 -0.36 6.95 3.80
N ILE A 93 0.47 7.98 3.61
CA ILE A 93 0.66 9.09 4.53
C ILE A 93 0.17 10.35 3.83
N GLY A 94 -0.65 11.13 4.50
CA GLY A 94 -1.09 12.44 4.05
C GLY A 94 -1.27 13.37 5.23
N ASN A 95 -0.79 14.59 5.12
CA ASN A 95 -0.88 15.56 6.20
C ASN A 95 -0.44 15.00 7.57
N GLU A 96 0.66 14.23 7.57
CA GLU A 96 1.24 13.57 8.75
C GLU A 96 0.35 12.50 9.42
N HIS A 97 -0.73 12.05 8.77
CA HIS A 97 -1.58 10.97 9.23
C HIS A 97 -1.50 9.74 8.32
N TRP A 98 -1.72 8.58 8.90
CA TRP A 98 -1.90 7.33 8.17
C TRP A 98 -3.30 7.22 7.59
N TYR A 99 -3.38 6.67 6.38
CA TYR A 99 -4.62 6.39 5.70
C TYR A 99 -4.63 4.99 5.13
N VAL A 100 -5.81 4.37 5.13
CA VAL A 100 -6.14 3.21 4.31
C VAL A 100 -7.10 3.64 3.23
N GLU A 101 -6.67 3.49 1.99
CA GLU A 101 -7.46 3.79 0.80
C GLU A 101 -7.88 2.48 0.14
N GLN A 102 -9.17 2.27 -0.01
CA GLN A 102 -9.72 1.12 -0.71
C GLN A 102 -10.51 1.59 -1.92
N ALA A 103 -10.36 0.88 -3.04
CA ALA A 103 -11.13 1.16 -4.24
C ALA A 103 -11.55 -0.14 -4.94
N HIS A 104 -12.80 -0.19 -5.39
CA HIS A 104 -13.36 -1.33 -6.13
C HIS A 104 -14.37 -0.85 -7.16
N GLY A 105 -14.86 -1.75 -8.02
CA GLY A 105 -16.01 -1.52 -8.88
C GLY A 105 -17.30 -1.92 -8.18
N ASP A 106 -18.39 -1.20 -8.43
CA ASP A 106 -19.72 -1.68 -8.12
C ASP A 106 -20.24 -2.61 -9.24
N PRO A 107 -21.39 -3.27 -9.08
CA PRO A 107 -21.97 -4.14 -10.11
C PRO A 107 -22.23 -3.45 -11.47
N ALA A 108 -22.38 -2.13 -11.48
CA ALA A 108 -22.54 -1.34 -12.70
C ALA A 108 -21.19 -0.89 -13.30
N GLY A 109 -20.07 -1.28 -12.68
CA GLY A 109 -18.72 -0.91 -13.10
C GLY A 109 -18.29 0.48 -12.67
N LYS A 110 -19.09 1.16 -11.84
CA LYS A 110 -18.73 2.46 -11.27
C LYS A 110 -17.71 2.27 -10.15
N LYS A 111 -16.72 3.14 -10.11
CA LYS A 111 -15.70 3.14 -9.08
C LYS A 111 -16.25 3.60 -7.73
N VAL A 112 -16.04 2.78 -6.73
CA VAL A 112 -16.29 3.10 -5.32
C VAL A 112 -14.95 3.30 -4.62
N ARG A 113 -14.84 4.32 -3.80
CA ARG A 113 -13.64 4.62 -2.98
C ARG A 113 -14.03 4.86 -1.54
N THR A 114 -13.20 4.32 -0.66
CA THR A 114 -13.29 4.55 0.78
C THR A 114 -11.92 4.95 1.30
N ASN A 115 -11.89 6.02 2.09
CA ASN A 115 -10.71 6.49 2.79
C ASN A 115 -10.95 6.40 4.30
N THR A 116 -10.02 5.79 5.00
CA THR A 116 -10.05 5.70 6.47
C THR A 116 -8.80 6.34 7.02
N GLU A 117 -8.97 7.41 7.77
CA GLU A 117 -7.89 8.03 8.52
C GLU A 117 -7.62 7.25 9.80
N LEU A 118 -6.36 6.98 10.09
CA LEU A 118 -5.92 6.15 11.21
C LEU A 118 -5.11 6.92 12.26
N GLY A 119 -5.11 8.25 12.18
CA GLY A 119 -4.38 9.12 13.10
C GLY A 119 -2.91 9.34 12.76
N PRO A 120 -2.18 10.03 13.63
CA PRO A 120 -0.87 10.60 13.29
C PRO A 120 0.22 9.56 13.04
N VAL A 121 1.17 9.95 12.19
CA VAL A 121 2.41 9.22 11.96
C VAL A 121 3.38 9.51 13.10
N LYS A 122 3.89 8.45 13.74
CA LYS A 122 5.01 8.57 14.66
C LYS A 122 6.30 8.34 13.91
N ARG A 123 7.07 9.42 13.73
CA ARG A 123 8.39 9.36 13.07
C ARG A 123 9.40 8.64 13.96
N GLY A 124 10.42 8.08 13.36
CA GLY A 124 11.49 7.36 14.06
C GLY A 124 11.07 6.03 14.70
N ALA A 125 9.82 5.63 14.56
CA ALA A 125 9.30 4.39 15.13
C ALA A 125 8.84 3.42 14.04
N TRP A 126 9.13 2.12 14.25
CA TRP A 126 8.61 1.06 13.41
C TRP A 126 7.13 0.83 13.68
N VAL A 127 6.35 0.80 12.61
CA VAL A 127 4.93 0.45 12.61
C VAL A 127 4.78 -0.90 11.91
N SER A 128 4.10 -1.84 12.57
CA SER A 128 3.81 -3.17 12.01
C SER A 128 2.44 -3.15 11.33
N TRP A 129 2.40 -3.61 10.11
CA TRP A 129 1.19 -3.77 9.34
C TRP A 129 0.95 -5.23 9.01
N VAL A 130 -0.27 -5.70 9.22
CA VAL A 130 -0.75 -6.99 8.74
C VAL A 130 -2.02 -6.75 7.95
N VAL A 131 -2.09 -7.31 6.76
CA VAL A 131 -3.25 -7.22 5.88
C VAL A 131 -3.72 -8.63 5.58
N HIS A 132 -4.96 -8.93 5.92
CA HIS A 132 -5.69 -10.11 5.47
C HIS A 132 -6.69 -9.67 4.41
N ALA A 133 -6.58 -10.25 3.24
CA ALA A 133 -7.48 -9.95 2.14
C ALA A 133 -7.94 -11.23 1.45
N LYS A 134 -9.24 -11.42 1.38
CA LYS A 134 -9.88 -12.30 0.41
C LYS A 134 -10.36 -11.40 -0.73
N TRP A 135 -9.58 -11.36 -1.79
CA TRP A 135 -9.89 -10.52 -2.93
C TRP A 135 -11.13 -11.03 -3.66
N SER A 136 -12.13 -10.18 -3.83
CA SER A 136 -13.36 -10.53 -4.55
C SER A 136 -14.04 -9.30 -5.12
N PRO A 137 -14.70 -9.43 -6.30
CA PRO A 137 -15.55 -8.41 -6.87
C PRO A 137 -16.97 -8.41 -6.28
N ASP A 138 -17.30 -9.35 -5.41
CA ASP A 138 -18.63 -9.56 -4.82
C ASP A 138 -18.62 -9.54 -3.29
N GLU A 139 -19.75 -9.84 -2.68
CA GLU A 139 -19.97 -9.81 -1.22
C GLU A 139 -19.13 -10.83 -0.44
N SER A 140 -18.46 -11.77 -1.12
CA SER A 140 -17.58 -12.73 -0.47
C SER A 140 -16.20 -12.18 -0.10
N GLY A 141 -15.91 -10.95 -0.50
CA GLY A 141 -14.65 -10.27 -0.21
C GLY A 141 -14.47 -9.98 1.29
N VAL A 142 -13.22 -10.00 1.74
CA VAL A 142 -12.84 -9.65 3.12
C VAL A 142 -11.61 -8.76 3.04
N LEU A 143 -11.58 -7.72 3.86
CA LEU A 143 -10.40 -6.88 4.09
C LEU A 143 -10.28 -6.57 5.58
N GLN A 144 -9.24 -7.09 6.18
CA GLN A 144 -8.90 -6.83 7.57
C GLN A 144 -7.47 -6.31 7.66
N ILE A 145 -7.26 -5.23 8.41
CA ILE A 145 -5.93 -4.62 8.55
C ILE A 145 -5.66 -4.38 10.03
N TRP A 146 -4.47 -4.77 10.45
CA TRP A 146 -3.95 -4.49 11.79
C TRP A 146 -2.76 -3.55 11.68
N ARG A 147 -2.70 -2.61 12.62
CA ARG A 147 -1.56 -1.74 12.85
C ARG A 147 -1.07 -1.96 14.30
N ASP A 148 0.17 -2.38 14.44
CA ASP A 148 0.78 -2.69 15.75
C ASP A 148 -0.03 -3.66 16.64
N GLY A 149 -0.77 -4.58 15.99
CA GLY A 149 -1.62 -5.57 16.65
C GLY A 149 -3.08 -5.16 16.79
N ASP A 150 -3.40 -3.88 16.68
CA ASP A 150 -4.79 -3.40 16.74
C ASP A 150 -5.47 -3.49 15.38
N ARG A 151 -6.66 -4.08 15.31
CA ARG A 151 -7.44 -4.15 14.08
C ARG A 151 -8.05 -2.80 13.76
N VAL A 152 -7.54 -2.14 12.72
CA VAL A 152 -7.93 -0.78 12.30
C VAL A 152 -8.90 -0.76 11.12
N VAL A 153 -9.00 -1.86 10.37
CA VAL A 153 -10.00 -2.06 9.31
C VAL A 153 -10.58 -3.46 9.42
N ASP A 154 -11.90 -3.55 9.30
CA ASP A 154 -12.65 -4.82 9.24
C ASP A 154 -13.84 -4.62 8.31
N ARG A 155 -13.75 -5.19 7.10
CA ARG A 155 -14.76 -5.01 6.06
C ARG A 155 -15.03 -6.31 5.34
N THR A 156 -16.27 -6.50 4.93
CA THR A 156 -16.73 -7.52 3.98
C THR A 156 -17.29 -6.85 2.75
N GLY A 157 -17.38 -7.59 1.65
CA GLY A 157 -17.90 -7.11 0.39
C GLY A 157 -16.81 -6.85 -0.66
N PRO A 158 -17.19 -6.28 -1.80
CA PRO A 158 -16.31 -6.07 -2.94
C PRO A 158 -15.07 -5.26 -2.58
N ASN A 159 -13.90 -5.73 -2.97
CA ASN A 159 -12.63 -5.06 -2.69
C ASN A 159 -11.68 -5.01 -3.90
N VAL A 160 -12.19 -5.34 -5.09
CA VAL A 160 -11.45 -5.31 -6.35
C VAL A 160 -12.27 -4.72 -7.49
N TYR A 161 -11.60 -4.38 -8.58
CA TYR A 161 -12.26 -3.94 -9.81
C TYR A 161 -12.53 -5.11 -10.74
N GLY A 162 -13.66 -5.03 -11.45
CA GLY A 162 -13.90 -5.80 -12.66
C GLY A 162 -14.33 -7.23 -12.43
N THR A 163 -14.37 -7.94 -13.53
CA THR A 163 -14.81 -9.33 -13.63
C THR A 163 -13.67 -10.31 -13.34
N ILE A 164 -14.03 -11.55 -13.01
CA ILE A 164 -13.13 -12.68 -12.82
C ILE A 164 -12.08 -12.72 -13.95
N GLY A 165 -10.78 -12.77 -13.58
CA GLY A 165 -9.66 -12.88 -14.54
C GLY A 165 -8.69 -11.69 -14.56
N VAL A 166 -8.79 -10.78 -13.61
CA VAL A 166 -7.81 -9.71 -13.44
C VAL A 166 -6.63 -10.23 -12.63
N GLU A 167 -5.42 -10.08 -13.15
CA GLU A 167 -4.20 -10.37 -12.42
C GLU A 167 -3.91 -9.30 -11.38
N TYR A 168 -3.51 -9.70 -10.19
CA TYR A 168 -3.13 -8.79 -9.12
C TYR A 168 -1.63 -8.67 -8.99
N THR A 169 -1.20 -7.43 -8.87
CA THR A 169 0.16 -7.10 -8.47
C THR A 169 0.10 -6.43 -7.10
N PRO A 170 0.47 -7.09 -6.00
CA PRO A 170 0.87 -6.37 -4.82
C PRO A 170 2.18 -5.63 -5.10
N TYR A 171 2.29 -4.37 -4.74
CA TYR A 171 3.49 -3.57 -4.85
C TYR A 171 4.04 -3.28 -3.45
#